data_9e00e1952a681ea078fea30d88837823
#
_entry.id   9e00e1952a681ea078fea30d88837823
#
_cell.length_a   1.000
_cell.length_b   1.000
_cell.length_c   1.000
_cell.angle_alpha   90.00
_cell.angle_beta   90.00
_cell.angle_gamma   90.00
#
_symmetry.space_group_name_H-M   'P 1'
#
loop_
_entity.id
_entity.type
_entity.pdbx_description
1 polymer ?
#
loop_
_entity_poly.entity_id
_entity_poly.type
_entity_poly.pdbx_seq_one_letter_code
_entity_poly.pdbx_strand_id
1 'polypeptide(L)'
;MKSRDESLERGVVATGRFNRIVKKLSPRVKAALDEAIRIVISDPEAGRMKVGDLAGIRVYKFKVKTQLYLFSYIDDVDNDRIVLLYFGTHENFYRDHGGKDWLG
;
A
#
# COMPACT_ATOMS: atom_id res chain seq x y z
N MET A 1 -11.34 -11.63 -21.23
CA MET A 1 -11.10 -11.09 -21.04
C MET A 1 -11.04 -10.53 -20.54
N LYS A 2 -10.79 -10.57 -20.41
CA LYS A 2 -10.78 -9.91 -19.85
C LYS A 2 -10.90 -8.78 -20.06
N SER A 3 -11.37 -8.40 -20.20
CA SER A 3 -11.42 -7.41 -20.27
C SER A 3 -11.20 -6.35 -20.19
N ARG A 4 -11.35 -5.84 -20.08
CA ARG A 4 -11.07 -4.92 -19.90
C ARG A 4 -10.52 -4.27 -19.65
N ASP A 5 -10.85 -4.15 -19.95
CA ASP A 5 -10.22 -3.67 -19.46
C ASP A 5 -9.61 -4.15 -18.44
N GLU A 6 -9.88 -4.94 -18.10
CA GLU A 6 -9.19 -5.52 -17.11
C GLU A 6 -7.77 -5.64 -17.35
N SER A 7 -7.40 -5.60 -18.49
CA SER A 7 -6.01 -5.52 -18.84
C SER A 7 -5.38 -4.24 -18.33
N LEU A 8 -6.20 -3.29 -17.93
CA LEU A 8 -5.71 -2.03 -17.43
C LEU A 8 -5.51 -2.02 -15.94
N GLU A 9 -6.00 -3.06 -15.26
CA GLU A 9 -5.89 -3.11 -13.82
C GLU A 9 -5.19 -4.38 -13.40
N ARG A 10 -4.22 -4.21 -12.54
CA ARG A 10 -3.51 -5.34 -11.99
C ARG A 10 -4.32 -5.93 -10.84
N GLY A 11 -4.07 -7.19 -10.56
CA GLY A 11 -4.68 -7.79 -9.38
C GLY A 11 -4.17 -7.12 -8.11
N VAL A 12 -4.96 -7.19 -7.08
CA VAL A 12 -4.59 -6.62 -5.78
C VAL A 12 -4.86 -7.67 -4.73
N VAL A 13 -3.87 -7.96 -3.92
CA VAL A 13 -4.05 -8.84 -2.78
C VAL A 13 -3.56 -8.10 -1.54
N ALA A 14 -4.07 -8.45 -0.39
CA ALA A 14 -3.71 -7.80 0.84
C ALA A 14 -3.34 -8.85 1.86
N THR A 15 -2.32 -8.55 2.66
CA THR A 15 -1.93 -9.45 3.75
C THR A 15 -2.99 -9.41 4.84
N GLY A 16 -2.96 -10.42 5.71
CA GLY A 16 -3.87 -10.41 6.85
C GLY A 16 -3.67 -9.20 7.74
N ARG A 17 -2.42 -8.76 7.89
CA ARG A 17 -2.13 -7.55 8.66
C ARG A 17 -2.82 -6.33 8.06
N PHE A 18 -2.70 -6.16 6.75
CA PHE A 18 -3.31 -5.03 6.07
C PHE A 18 -4.83 -5.04 6.27
N ASN A 19 -5.44 -6.20 6.07
CA ASN A 19 -6.88 -6.33 6.21
C ASN A 19 -7.35 -6.02 7.63
N ARG A 20 -6.60 -6.45 8.64
CA ARG A 20 -6.98 -6.17 10.02
C ARG A 20 -6.93 -4.67 10.32
N ILE A 21 -5.93 -3.98 9.77
CA ILE A 21 -5.83 -2.55 9.98
C ILE A 21 -6.99 -1.83 9.32
N VAL A 22 -7.31 -2.21 8.09
CA VAL A 22 -8.33 -1.52 7.31
C VAL A 22 -9.70 -1.65 7.95
N LYS A 23 -9.98 -2.75 8.61
CA LYS A 23 -11.28 -2.94 9.26
C LYS A 23 -11.59 -1.89 10.30
N LYS A 24 -10.56 -1.24 10.84
CA LYS A 24 -10.74 -0.27 11.92
C LYS A 24 -10.77 1.17 11.45
N LEU A 25 -10.69 1.40 10.15
CA LEU A 25 -10.59 2.76 9.63
C LEU A 25 -11.97 3.42 9.57
N SER A 26 -11.98 4.74 9.81
CA SER A 26 -13.19 5.51 9.60
C SER A 26 -13.52 5.53 8.11
N PRO A 27 -14.79 5.80 7.75
CA PRO A 27 -15.16 5.85 6.33
C PRO A 27 -14.36 6.86 5.53
N ARG A 28 -14.03 8.01 6.13
CA ARG A 28 -13.25 9.03 5.42
C ARG A 28 -11.87 8.52 5.06
N VAL A 29 -11.19 7.90 6.03
CA VAL A 29 -9.85 7.41 5.79
C VAL A 29 -9.88 6.23 4.83
N LYS A 30 -10.88 5.37 4.95
CA LYS A 30 -11.02 4.24 4.04
C LYS A 30 -11.22 4.69 2.61
N ALA A 31 -12.03 5.72 2.41
CA ALA A 31 -12.25 6.24 1.05
C ALA A 31 -10.97 6.82 0.46
N ALA A 32 -10.21 7.53 1.28
CA ALA A 32 -8.93 8.09 0.81
C ALA A 32 -7.94 6.99 0.49
N LEU A 33 -7.92 5.93 1.32
CA LEU A 33 -7.05 4.80 1.06
C LEU A 33 -7.42 4.11 -0.25
N ASP A 34 -8.71 3.91 -0.49
CA ASP A 34 -9.15 3.26 -1.72
C ASP A 34 -8.71 4.05 -2.94
N GLU A 35 -8.79 5.38 -2.86
CA GLU A 35 -8.34 6.20 -3.96
C GLU A 35 -6.82 6.10 -4.16
N ALA A 36 -6.06 6.09 -3.07
CA ALA A 36 -4.62 5.96 -3.14
C ALA A 36 -4.22 4.61 -3.75
N ILE A 37 -4.95 3.56 -3.41
CA ILE A 37 -4.67 2.26 -3.99
C ILE A 37 -4.93 2.28 -5.50
N ARG A 38 -6.00 2.95 -5.93
CA ARG A 38 -6.27 3.05 -7.37
C ARG A 38 -5.13 3.76 -8.10
N ILE A 39 -4.57 4.78 -7.48
CA ILE A 39 -3.44 5.49 -8.08
C ILE A 39 -2.26 4.52 -8.26
N VAL A 40 -1.97 3.72 -7.25
CA VAL A 40 -0.86 2.78 -7.32
C VAL A 40 -1.13 1.67 -8.35
N ILE A 41 -2.38 1.24 -8.47
CA ILE A 41 -2.70 0.24 -9.47
C ILE A 41 -2.42 0.78 -10.88
N SER A 42 -2.78 2.04 -11.10
CA SER A 42 -2.52 2.67 -12.40
C SER A 42 -1.04 2.94 -12.64
N ASP A 43 -0.31 3.19 -11.57
CA ASP A 43 1.10 3.54 -11.68
C ASP A 43 1.84 2.93 -10.49
N PRO A 44 2.27 1.67 -10.63
CA PRO A 44 2.93 1.00 -9.50
C PRO A 44 4.20 1.68 -9.02
N GLU A 45 4.77 2.57 -9.82
CA GLU A 45 5.95 3.31 -9.40
C GLU A 45 5.62 4.60 -8.68
N ALA A 46 4.33 4.87 -8.44
CA ALA A 46 3.92 6.07 -7.71
C ALA A 46 4.48 6.09 -6.31
N GLY A 47 4.62 4.92 -5.67
CA GLY A 47 5.22 4.85 -4.35
C GLY A 47 6.73 4.84 -4.44
N ARG A 48 7.38 5.37 -3.42
CA ARG A 48 8.84 5.44 -3.38
C ARG A 48 9.43 4.10 -2.97
N MET A 49 10.38 3.61 -3.75
CA MET A 49 11.08 2.37 -3.42
C MET A 49 11.96 2.59 -2.21
N LYS A 50 11.90 1.68 -1.27
CA LYS A 50 12.77 1.70 -0.10
C LYS A 50 14.07 0.98 -0.40
N VAL A 51 15.08 1.30 0.39
CA VAL A 51 16.40 0.68 0.23
C VAL A 51 16.78 -0.02 1.51
N GLY A 52 17.88 -0.74 1.45
CA GLY A 52 18.38 -1.46 2.63
C GLY A 52 17.49 -2.66 2.94
N ASP A 53 17.17 -2.81 4.21
CA ASP A 53 16.39 -3.96 4.67
C ASP A 53 14.99 -3.98 4.06
N LEU A 54 14.52 -2.84 3.59
CA LEU A 54 13.18 -2.76 3.00
C LEU A 54 13.21 -2.76 1.49
N ALA A 55 14.33 -3.12 0.89
CA ALA A 55 14.44 -3.12 -0.57
C ALA A 55 13.35 -4.00 -1.18
N GLY A 56 12.78 -3.53 -2.26
CA GLY A 56 11.69 -4.24 -2.91
C GLY A 56 10.32 -3.81 -2.46
N ILE A 57 10.24 -2.98 -1.42
CA ILE A 57 8.97 -2.49 -0.90
C ILE A 57 8.84 -1.03 -1.27
N ARG A 58 7.67 -0.66 -1.74
CA ARG A 58 7.36 0.74 -2.05
C ARG A 58 6.40 1.30 -1.02
N VAL A 59 6.48 2.60 -0.80
CA VAL A 59 5.64 3.30 0.17
C VAL A 59 4.97 4.46 -0.54
N TYR A 60 3.65 4.54 -0.45
CA TYR A 60 2.88 5.64 -1.01
C TYR A 60 2.28 6.45 0.12
N LYS A 61 2.55 7.77 0.12
CA LYS A 61 2.07 8.67 1.17
C LYS A 61 0.93 9.51 0.66
N PHE A 62 -0.01 9.83 1.55
CA PHE A 62 -1.10 10.74 1.21
C PHE A 62 -1.64 11.34 2.50
N LYS A 63 -2.34 12.46 2.36
CA LYS A 63 -2.91 13.15 3.52
C LYS A 63 -4.41 13.03 3.54
N VAL A 64 -4.96 12.92 4.76
CA VAL A 64 -6.37 13.09 4.99
C VAL A 64 -6.46 14.23 6.00
N LYS A 65 -6.97 15.37 5.56
CA LYS A 65 -6.91 16.59 6.34
C LYS A 65 -5.45 16.91 6.66
N THR A 66 -5.09 16.96 7.93
CA THR A 66 -3.72 17.28 8.32
C THR A 66 -2.89 16.06 8.65
N GLN A 67 -3.50 14.87 8.68
CA GLN A 67 -2.79 13.66 9.05
C GLN A 67 -2.15 13.02 7.83
N LEU A 68 -0.87 12.73 7.94
CA LEU A 68 -0.13 12.04 6.89
C LEU A 68 -0.22 10.54 7.11
N TYR A 69 -0.70 9.84 6.09
CA TYR A 69 -0.81 8.38 6.10
C TYR A 69 0.06 7.80 5.02
N LEU A 70 0.31 6.52 5.12
CA LEU A 70 0.98 5.81 4.05
C LEU A 70 0.59 4.34 4.06
N PHE A 71 0.82 3.68 2.94
CA PHE A 71 0.77 2.24 2.92
C PHE A 71 1.98 1.72 2.16
N SER A 72 2.38 0.49 2.52
CA SER A 72 3.48 -0.16 1.86
C SER A 72 2.95 -1.28 0.99
N TYR A 73 3.64 -1.54 -0.10
CA TYR A 73 3.20 -2.55 -1.05
C TYR A 73 4.38 -3.08 -1.84
N ILE A 74 4.16 -4.21 -2.48
CA ILE A 74 5.11 -4.79 -3.41
C ILE A 74 4.47 -4.78 -4.79
N ASP A 75 5.23 -4.33 -5.77
CA ASP A 75 4.81 -4.41 -7.17
C ASP A 75 5.28 -5.78 -7.67
N ASP A 76 4.39 -6.75 -7.63
CA ASP A 76 4.72 -8.12 -8.00
C ASP A 76 4.52 -8.26 -9.50
N VAL A 77 5.53 -7.85 -10.24
CA VAL A 77 5.46 -7.80 -11.69
C VAL A 77 5.24 -9.18 -12.29
N ASP A 78 5.90 -10.18 -11.74
CA ASP A 78 5.83 -11.53 -12.30
C ASP A 78 4.41 -12.09 -12.26
N ASN A 79 3.65 -11.73 -11.23
CA ASN A 79 2.29 -12.22 -11.08
C ASN A 79 1.26 -11.16 -11.39
N ASP A 80 1.70 -10.03 -11.92
CA ASP A 80 0.84 -8.93 -12.37
C ASP A 80 -0.13 -8.50 -11.29
N ARG A 81 0.42 -8.21 -10.11
CA ARG A 81 -0.43 -7.82 -8.99
C ARG A 81 0.31 -6.91 -8.04
N ILE A 82 -0.47 -6.21 -7.23
CA ILE A 82 0.03 -5.36 -6.15
C ILE A 82 -0.29 -6.08 -4.85
N VAL A 83 0.71 -6.22 -3.99
CA VAL A 83 0.54 -6.86 -2.69
C VAL A 83 0.58 -5.78 -1.62
N LEU A 84 -0.54 -5.57 -0.92
CA LEU A 84 -0.65 -4.54 0.10
C LEU A 84 -0.20 -5.13 1.43
N LEU A 85 0.77 -4.47 2.06
CA LEU A 85 1.42 -5.03 3.24
C LEU A 85 0.99 -4.38 4.53
N TYR A 86 0.92 -3.05 4.57
CA TYR A 86 0.68 -2.33 5.81
C TYR A 86 0.08 -0.97 5.50
N PHE A 87 -0.75 -0.47 6.42
CA PHE A 87 -1.30 0.89 6.34
C PHE A 87 -1.24 1.50 7.71
N GLY A 88 -0.90 2.78 7.79
CA GLY A 88 -0.91 3.48 9.05
C GLY A 88 -0.55 4.94 8.87
N THR A 89 -0.43 5.65 9.99
CA THR A 89 0.06 7.01 9.94
C THR A 89 1.55 6.98 9.67
N HIS A 90 2.05 8.08 9.12
CA HIS A 90 3.47 8.21 8.86
C HIS A 90 4.28 7.93 10.14
N GLU A 91 3.83 8.47 11.24
CA GLU A 91 4.55 8.30 12.50
C GLU A 91 4.55 6.83 12.94
N ASN A 92 3.40 6.18 12.89
CA ASN A 92 3.31 4.79 13.31
C ASN A 92 4.10 3.88 12.41
N PHE A 93 4.11 4.17 11.10
CA PHE A 93 4.85 3.35 10.18
C PHE A 93 6.34 3.31 10.56
N TYR A 94 6.91 4.47 10.79
CA TYR A 94 8.34 4.51 11.10
C TYR A 94 8.64 4.00 12.49
N ARG A 95 7.73 4.17 13.44
CA ARG A 95 7.93 3.61 14.76
C ARG A 95 7.91 2.08 14.72
N ASP A 96 6.95 1.52 13.97
CA ASP A 96 6.77 0.07 13.91
C ASP A 96 7.80 -0.59 13.02
N HIS A 97 8.26 0.11 12.01
CA HIS A 97 9.14 -0.46 10.99
C HIS A 97 10.53 0.17 10.99
N GLY A 98 10.84 0.91 12.03
CA GLY A 98 12.17 1.47 12.18
C GLY A 98 13.22 0.39 12.36
N GLY A 99 12.81 -0.75 12.93
CA GLY A 99 13.65 -1.92 12.95
C GLY A 99 13.37 -2.76 11.74
N LYS A 100 13.75 -3.99 11.77
CA LYS A 100 13.64 -4.89 10.65
C LYS A 100 12.56 -5.94 10.83
N ASP A 101 11.96 -5.94 11.99
CA ASP A 101 11.12 -7.06 12.39
C ASP A 101 9.85 -7.19 11.59
N TRP A 102 9.36 -6.09 11.11
CA TRP A 102 8.06 -6.11 10.47
C TRP A 102 8.09 -6.86 9.14
N LEU A 103 9.27 -7.10 8.62
CA LEU A 103 9.39 -7.87 7.39
C LEU A 103 9.14 -9.34 7.61
N GLY A 104 9.38 -9.79 8.81
CA GLY A 104 9.27 -11.20 9.12
C GLY A 104 7.90 -11.70 9.42
#